data_51a0c41973e1ed541586aed35fb9c452
#
_entry.id   51a0c41973e1ed541586aed35fb9c452
#
_cell.length_a   1.000
_cell.length_b   1.000
_cell.length_c   1.000
_cell.angle_alpha   90.00
_cell.angle_beta   90.00
_cell.angle_gamma   90.00
#
_symmetry.space_group_name_H-M   'P 1'
#
loop_
_entity.id
_entity.type
_entity.pdbx_description
1 polymer ?
#
loop_
_entity_poly.entity_id
_entity_poly.type
_entity_poly.pdbx_seq_one_letter_code
_entity_poly.pdbx_strand_id
1 'polypeptide(L)'
;PVPSISWKRSDGNSLTKKIKQNETKGVLEIPDVQQEDEGSYECIAGNIRGRNIARGQLFVYALPEWDKKIQNAFLSLYDSLFWECKAKGKPSPSYSWLKNGEPLAPEGRTQIENGTLIIPVLNMSDSGLYQCVAENKYGAIYANAELRVIAAAPDFSKNPVQKTSVVQVGGEVTIGCKPSASPRAVITWRKGSEVLRQNKR
;
A
#
# COMPACT_ATOMS: atom_id res chain seq x y z
N PRO A 1 55.54 5.90 23.38
CA PRO A 1 54.42 6.54 24.08
C PRO A 1 53.10 6.08 23.52
N VAL A 2 52.14 5.85 24.41
CA VAL A 2 50.78 5.42 24.02
C VAL A 2 50.15 6.51 23.15
N PRO A 3 49.57 6.22 21.96
CA PRO A 3 48.94 7.22 21.13
C PRO A 3 47.62 7.69 21.75
N SER A 4 47.27 8.95 21.54
CA SER A 4 45.90 9.44 21.72
C SER A 4 45.03 8.96 20.55
N ILE A 5 43.83 8.49 20.85
CA ILE A 5 42.90 7.98 19.84
C ILE A 5 41.64 8.84 19.88
N SER A 6 41.19 9.26 18.68
CA SER A 6 39.93 9.95 18.53
C SER A 6 39.19 9.46 17.27
N TRP A 7 37.87 9.60 17.26
CA TRP A 7 37.04 9.21 16.15
C TRP A 7 36.29 10.41 15.57
N LYS A 8 36.07 10.40 14.27
CA LYS A 8 35.19 11.35 13.59
C LYS A 8 34.53 10.72 12.36
N ARG A 9 33.51 11.36 11.85
CA ARG A 9 32.92 11.02 10.55
C ARG A 9 33.75 11.66 9.43
N SER A 10 33.91 10.92 8.33
CA SER A 10 34.65 11.44 7.16
C SER A 10 33.84 12.49 6.37
N ASP A 11 32.53 12.55 6.55
CA ASP A 11 31.63 13.51 5.90
C ASP A 11 31.61 14.90 6.55
N GLY A 12 32.38 15.09 7.63
CA GLY A 12 32.47 16.35 8.35
C GLY A 12 31.37 16.57 9.40
N ASN A 13 30.36 15.69 9.46
CA ASN A 13 29.31 15.75 10.49
C ASN A 13 29.86 15.37 11.86
N SER A 14 29.29 15.98 12.90
CA SER A 14 29.64 15.62 14.29
C SER A 14 29.09 14.24 14.63
N LEU A 15 29.80 13.53 15.51
CA LEU A 15 29.28 12.31 16.10
C LEU A 15 28.08 12.64 17.00
N THR A 16 27.01 11.86 16.87
CA THR A 16 25.77 12.05 17.65
C THR A 16 26.01 11.77 19.14
N LYS A 17 25.21 12.38 20.03
CA LYS A 17 25.34 12.24 21.48
C LYS A 17 25.23 10.81 22.01
N LYS A 18 24.58 9.90 21.25
CA LYS A 18 24.46 8.48 21.60
C LYS A 18 25.77 7.70 21.43
N ILE A 19 26.68 8.19 20.58
CA ILE A 19 27.95 7.53 20.25
C ILE A 19 28.91 7.69 21.42
N LYS A 20 29.47 6.56 21.88
CA LYS A 20 30.43 6.50 22.97
C LYS A 20 31.83 6.24 22.42
N GLN A 21 32.76 7.09 22.80
CA GLN A 21 34.19 6.89 22.49
C GLN A 21 34.91 6.42 23.71
N ASN A 22 35.67 5.34 23.59
CA ASN A 22 36.58 4.89 24.60
C ASN A 22 38.02 5.10 24.07
N GLU A 23 38.59 6.24 24.41
CA GLU A 23 39.91 6.65 23.92
C GLU A 23 41.02 5.69 24.38
N THR A 24 40.93 5.15 25.59
CA THR A 24 41.91 4.20 26.13
C THR A 24 41.92 2.87 25.43
N LYS A 25 40.75 2.37 24.97
CA LYS A 25 40.60 1.11 24.23
C LYS A 25 40.60 1.33 22.72
N GLY A 26 40.53 2.56 22.25
CA GLY A 26 40.42 2.88 20.82
C GLY A 26 39.08 2.41 20.19
N VAL A 27 38.01 2.35 20.97
CA VAL A 27 36.72 1.78 20.55
C VAL A 27 35.70 2.88 20.38
N LEU A 28 34.93 2.80 19.25
CA LEU A 28 33.72 3.58 18.99
C LEU A 28 32.51 2.66 19.12
N GLU A 29 31.60 2.98 20.02
CA GLU A 29 30.34 2.26 20.21
C GLU A 29 29.16 3.10 19.72
N ILE A 30 28.36 2.55 18.84
CA ILE A 30 27.14 3.17 18.29
C ILE A 30 25.94 2.34 18.73
N PRO A 31 25.28 2.66 19.84
CA PRO A 31 24.08 1.97 20.28
C PRO A 31 22.89 2.39 19.40
N ASP A 32 21.87 1.53 19.32
CA ASP A 32 20.62 1.81 18.61
C ASP A 32 20.88 2.41 17.21
N VAL A 33 21.56 1.62 16.35
CA VAL A 33 21.99 2.07 15.02
C VAL A 33 20.79 2.43 14.16
N GLN A 34 20.79 3.65 13.63
CA GLN A 34 19.79 4.19 12.72
C GLN A 34 20.39 4.42 11.33
N GLN A 35 19.56 4.72 10.35
CA GLN A 35 19.99 4.92 8.96
C GLN A 35 21.00 6.07 8.80
N GLU A 36 20.87 7.13 9.61
CA GLU A 36 21.78 8.28 9.62
C GLU A 36 23.18 7.96 10.16
N ASP A 37 23.34 6.83 10.86
CA ASP A 37 24.65 6.39 11.33
C ASP A 37 25.49 5.77 10.22
N GLU A 38 24.91 5.42 9.08
CA GLU A 38 25.65 4.93 7.93
C GLU A 38 26.68 5.96 7.45
N GLY A 39 27.85 5.47 7.09
CA GLY A 39 28.91 6.35 6.58
C GLY A 39 30.30 5.86 6.90
N SER A 40 31.29 6.68 6.56
CA SER A 40 32.69 6.41 6.81
C SER A 40 33.15 7.07 8.11
N TYR A 41 33.81 6.29 8.93
CA TYR A 41 34.37 6.71 10.22
C TYR A 41 35.88 6.67 10.16
N GLU A 42 36.55 7.68 10.71
CA GLU A 42 38.00 7.79 10.81
C GLU A 42 38.44 7.61 12.25
N CYS A 43 39.33 6.64 12.46
CA CYS A 43 40.09 6.52 13.67
C CYS A 43 41.41 7.26 13.51
N ILE A 44 41.67 8.19 14.36
CA ILE A 44 42.87 9.02 14.35
C ILE A 44 43.73 8.68 15.55
N ALA A 45 44.93 8.18 15.29
CA ALA A 45 45.91 7.89 16.32
C ALA A 45 47.10 8.84 16.20
N GLY A 46 47.48 9.47 17.29
CA GLY A 46 48.59 10.43 17.29
C GLY A 46 49.45 10.33 18.54
N ASN A 47 50.76 10.59 18.38
CA ASN A 47 51.70 10.77 19.45
C ASN A 47 52.76 11.83 19.06
N ILE A 48 53.78 12.05 19.90
CA ILE A 48 54.85 13.03 19.65
C ILE A 48 55.69 12.73 18.39
N ARG A 49 55.59 11.51 17.84
CA ARG A 49 56.33 11.08 16.65
C ARG A 49 55.54 11.31 15.36
N GLY A 50 54.24 11.46 15.44
CA GLY A 50 53.38 11.65 14.26
C GLY A 50 51.92 11.23 14.48
N ARG A 51 51.18 11.28 13.40
CA ARG A 51 49.74 10.97 13.34
C ARG A 51 49.44 10.02 12.17
N ASN A 52 48.54 9.08 12.42
CA ASN A 52 48.02 8.20 11.36
C ASN A 52 46.49 8.10 11.45
N ILE A 53 45.83 7.77 10.33
CA ILE A 53 44.39 7.71 10.19
C ILE A 53 44.01 6.36 9.55
N ALA A 54 43.10 5.64 10.16
CA ALA A 54 42.45 4.47 9.61
C ALA A 54 40.95 4.78 9.35
N ARG A 55 40.41 4.23 8.27
CA ARG A 55 39.02 4.44 7.89
C ARG A 55 38.24 3.13 7.89
N GLY A 56 37.01 3.18 8.39
CA GLY A 56 36.04 2.09 8.35
C GLY A 56 34.72 2.58 7.78
N GLN A 57 34.06 1.74 6.98
CA GLN A 57 32.75 2.02 6.41
C GLN A 57 31.69 1.24 7.20
N LEU A 58 30.68 1.95 7.72
CA LEU A 58 29.49 1.38 8.31
C LEU A 58 28.36 1.41 7.27
N PHE A 59 27.82 0.23 6.95
CA PHE A 59 26.61 0.08 6.17
C PHE A 59 25.46 -0.31 7.09
N VAL A 60 24.35 0.40 6.97
CA VAL A 60 23.13 0.11 7.72
C VAL A 60 22.09 -0.48 6.80
N TYR A 61 21.48 -1.59 7.20
CA TYR A 61 20.37 -2.19 6.48
C TYR A 61 19.11 -2.22 7.34
N ALA A 62 17.96 -2.30 6.68
CA ALA A 62 16.67 -2.52 7.32
C ALA A 62 15.88 -3.57 6.54
N LEU A 63 15.31 -4.53 7.26
CA LEU A 63 14.32 -5.45 6.70
C LEU A 63 13.10 -4.68 6.21
N PRO A 64 12.36 -5.21 5.23
CA PRO A 64 11.09 -4.61 4.83
C PRO A 64 10.12 -4.53 6.00
N GLU A 65 9.42 -3.40 6.13
CA GLU A 65 8.36 -3.17 7.10
C GLU A 65 7.20 -2.45 6.40
N TRP A 66 5.95 -2.87 6.65
CA TRP A 66 4.79 -2.28 6.02
C TRP A 66 4.48 -0.88 6.53
N ASP A 67 4.38 0.06 5.60
CA ASP A 67 3.81 1.40 5.79
C ASP A 67 2.31 1.39 5.42
N LYS A 68 1.95 0.64 4.37
CA LYS A 68 0.57 0.44 3.93
C LYS A 68 0.35 -0.99 3.44
N LYS A 69 -0.72 -1.64 3.91
CA LYS A 69 -1.14 -2.99 3.51
C LYS A 69 -2.45 -2.93 2.74
N ILE A 70 -2.67 -3.91 1.88
CA ILE A 70 -3.97 -4.16 1.26
C ILE A 70 -4.95 -4.72 2.28
N GLN A 71 -6.25 -4.52 2.02
CA GLN A 71 -7.36 -5.03 2.81
C GLN A 71 -8.38 -5.71 1.89
N ASN A 72 -9.20 -6.61 2.47
CA ASN A 72 -10.26 -7.27 1.73
C ASN A 72 -11.17 -6.28 1.02
N ALA A 73 -11.57 -6.60 -0.20
CA ALA A 73 -12.46 -5.80 -1.02
C ALA A 73 -13.66 -6.62 -1.51
N PHE A 74 -14.85 -6.06 -1.38
CA PHE A 74 -16.11 -6.60 -1.86
C PHE A 74 -16.67 -5.60 -2.85
N LEU A 75 -16.54 -5.88 -4.14
CA LEU A 75 -16.83 -4.95 -5.22
C LEU A 75 -17.85 -5.56 -6.19
N SER A 76 -18.61 -4.72 -6.87
CA SER A 76 -19.56 -5.17 -7.86
C SER A 76 -18.86 -5.58 -9.17
N LEU A 77 -19.50 -6.48 -9.91
CA LEU A 77 -19.11 -6.75 -11.30
C LEU A 77 -19.04 -5.43 -12.08
N TYR A 78 -17.97 -5.25 -12.87
CA TYR A 78 -17.62 -4.05 -13.63
C TYR A 78 -17.11 -2.84 -12.84
N ASP A 79 -17.04 -2.90 -11.50
CA ASP A 79 -16.31 -1.91 -10.72
C ASP A 79 -14.80 -1.97 -11.02
N SER A 80 -14.06 -1.01 -10.52
CA SER A 80 -12.59 -1.02 -10.57
C SER A 80 -11.98 -1.39 -9.23
N LEU A 81 -10.87 -2.12 -9.26
CA LEU A 81 -10.01 -2.37 -8.11
C LEU A 81 -8.79 -1.44 -8.15
N PHE A 82 -8.48 -0.84 -7.01
CA PHE A 82 -7.22 -0.16 -6.75
C PHE A 82 -6.67 -0.62 -5.41
N TRP A 83 -5.54 -1.30 -5.42
CA TRP A 83 -4.79 -1.66 -4.23
C TRP A 83 -3.38 -1.10 -4.29
N GLU A 84 -2.91 -0.63 -3.14
CA GLU A 84 -1.55 -0.15 -2.98
C GLU A 84 -0.92 -0.76 -1.73
N CYS A 85 0.24 -1.39 -1.92
CA CYS A 85 1.15 -1.78 -0.86
C CYS A 85 2.31 -0.81 -0.81
N LYS A 86 2.74 -0.45 0.40
CA LYS A 86 3.93 0.37 0.61
C LYS A 86 4.73 -0.17 1.79
N ALA A 87 6.01 -0.34 1.59
CA ALA A 87 6.94 -0.79 2.62
C ALA A 87 8.19 0.08 2.65
N LYS A 88 8.77 0.18 3.83
CA LYS A 88 10.09 0.79 4.06
C LYS A 88 11.10 -0.32 4.23
N GLY A 89 12.34 -0.04 3.89
CA GLY A 89 13.46 -0.97 4.03
C GLY A 89 14.72 -0.41 3.42
N LYS A 90 15.85 -1.02 3.71
CA LYS A 90 17.13 -0.60 3.14
C LYS A 90 17.95 -1.83 2.73
N PRO A 91 18.20 -2.01 1.44
CA PRO A 91 17.71 -1.25 0.28
C PRO A 91 16.18 -1.16 0.21
N SER A 92 15.66 -0.17 -0.53
CA SER A 92 14.22 -0.04 -0.77
C SER A 92 13.66 -1.33 -1.34
N PRO A 93 12.53 -1.84 -0.79
CA PRO A 93 11.95 -3.08 -1.27
C PRO A 93 11.44 -2.98 -2.72
N SER A 94 11.57 -4.07 -3.47
CA SER A 94 10.83 -4.31 -4.70
C SER A 94 9.50 -5.00 -4.40
N TYR A 95 8.54 -4.92 -5.35
CA TYR A 95 7.20 -5.47 -5.15
C TYR A 95 6.88 -6.52 -6.21
N SER A 96 6.17 -7.55 -5.77
CA SER A 96 5.54 -8.53 -6.66
C SER A 96 4.15 -8.91 -6.13
N TRP A 97 3.33 -9.46 -7.00
CA TRP A 97 1.96 -9.83 -6.68
C TRP A 97 1.71 -11.29 -7.01
N LEU A 98 0.92 -11.94 -6.15
CA LEU A 98 0.40 -13.28 -6.41
C LEU A 98 -1.12 -13.25 -6.34
N LYS A 99 -1.76 -14.13 -7.12
CA LYS A 99 -3.18 -14.43 -7.06
C LYS A 99 -3.36 -15.93 -6.86
N ASN A 100 -4.04 -16.33 -5.80
CA ASN A 100 -4.25 -17.73 -5.42
C ASN A 100 -2.94 -18.55 -5.33
N GLY A 101 -1.83 -17.90 -4.94
CA GLY A 101 -0.51 -18.49 -4.82
C GLY A 101 0.34 -18.45 -6.09
N GLU A 102 -0.23 -18.09 -7.24
CA GLU A 102 0.49 -17.98 -8.52
C GLU A 102 0.95 -16.55 -8.80
N PRO A 103 2.12 -16.36 -9.41
CA PRO A 103 2.59 -15.04 -9.79
C PRO A 103 1.58 -14.30 -10.69
N LEU A 104 1.28 -13.05 -10.34
CA LEU A 104 0.40 -12.19 -11.12
C LEU A 104 1.24 -11.21 -11.94
N ALA A 105 1.17 -11.36 -13.26
CA ALA A 105 1.83 -10.46 -14.21
C ALA A 105 0.89 -9.34 -14.69
N PRO A 106 1.45 -8.19 -15.13
CA PRO A 106 0.67 -7.14 -15.78
C PRO A 106 0.27 -7.57 -17.19
N GLU A 107 -0.87 -8.24 -17.32
CA GLU A 107 -1.42 -8.71 -18.58
C GLU A 107 -2.85 -8.22 -18.82
N GLY A 108 -3.19 -7.91 -20.06
CA GLY A 108 -4.53 -7.49 -20.49
C GLY A 108 -4.98 -6.22 -19.75
N ARG A 109 -5.98 -6.37 -18.87
CA ARG A 109 -6.53 -5.27 -18.07
C ARG A 109 -5.89 -5.11 -16.70
N THR A 110 -5.00 -6.03 -16.30
CA THR A 110 -4.30 -5.96 -15.02
C THR A 110 -3.07 -5.06 -15.15
N GLN A 111 -2.99 -4.03 -14.32
CA GLN A 111 -1.87 -3.10 -14.28
C GLN A 111 -1.17 -3.23 -12.93
N ILE A 112 0.15 -3.40 -12.97
CA ILE A 112 0.99 -3.53 -11.76
C ILE A 112 2.17 -2.58 -11.90
N GLU A 113 2.31 -1.68 -10.94
CA GLU A 113 3.42 -0.73 -10.89
C GLU A 113 3.77 -0.37 -9.44
N ASN A 114 5.04 -0.53 -9.06
CA ASN A 114 5.59 -0.06 -7.78
C ASN A 114 4.72 -0.38 -6.53
N GLY A 115 4.23 -1.61 -6.42
CA GLY A 115 3.37 -2.04 -5.32
C GLY A 115 1.89 -1.69 -5.49
N THR A 116 1.50 -1.11 -6.62
CA THR A 116 0.11 -0.80 -6.96
C THR A 116 -0.44 -1.86 -7.91
N LEU A 117 -1.65 -2.36 -7.64
CA LEU A 117 -2.42 -3.25 -8.50
C LEU A 117 -3.73 -2.56 -8.87
N ILE A 118 -3.98 -2.44 -10.18
CA ILE A 118 -5.21 -1.83 -10.73
C ILE A 118 -5.87 -2.82 -11.69
N ILE A 119 -7.17 -3.02 -11.51
CA ILE A 119 -8.05 -3.74 -12.45
C ILE A 119 -9.21 -2.81 -12.78
N PRO A 120 -9.22 -2.16 -13.97
CA PRO A 120 -10.19 -1.10 -14.29
C PRO A 120 -11.65 -1.58 -14.38
N VAL A 121 -11.85 -2.82 -14.80
CA VAL A 121 -13.18 -3.43 -14.98
C VAL A 121 -13.15 -4.86 -14.46
N LEU A 122 -13.76 -5.08 -13.30
CA LEU A 122 -13.79 -6.38 -12.66
C LEU A 122 -14.73 -7.37 -13.33
N ASN A 123 -14.28 -8.62 -13.38
CA ASN A 123 -15.11 -9.78 -13.74
C ASN A 123 -15.17 -10.76 -12.54
N MET A 124 -16.09 -11.73 -12.61
CA MET A 124 -16.24 -12.76 -11.57
C MET A 124 -14.95 -13.58 -11.36
N SER A 125 -14.18 -13.80 -12.43
CA SER A 125 -12.90 -14.53 -12.40
C SER A 125 -11.78 -13.78 -11.67
N ASP A 126 -11.96 -12.48 -11.35
CA ASP A 126 -10.99 -11.72 -10.57
C ASP A 126 -11.08 -12.00 -9.07
N SER A 127 -12.18 -12.59 -8.62
CA SER A 127 -12.29 -13.04 -7.24
C SER A 127 -11.16 -14.01 -6.89
N GLY A 128 -10.64 -13.89 -5.67
CA GLY A 128 -9.57 -14.75 -5.18
C GLY A 128 -8.77 -14.12 -4.05
N LEU A 129 -7.74 -14.84 -3.62
CA LEU A 129 -6.78 -14.38 -2.63
C LEU A 129 -5.60 -13.73 -3.33
N TYR A 130 -5.30 -12.50 -2.95
CA TYR A 130 -4.18 -11.73 -3.46
C TYR A 130 -3.14 -11.53 -2.39
N GLN A 131 -1.89 -11.56 -2.78
CA GLN A 131 -0.75 -11.27 -1.93
C GLN A 131 0.12 -10.22 -2.60
N CYS A 132 0.41 -9.15 -1.86
CA CYS A 132 1.48 -8.23 -2.19
C CYS A 132 2.73 -8.64 -1.42
N VAL A 133 3.84 -8.79 -2.10
CA VAL A 133 5.15 -9.14 -1.53
C VAL A 133 6.05 -7.92 -1.64
N ALA A 134 6.65 -7.51 -0.55
CA ALA A 134 7.72 -6.50 -0.54
C ALA A 134 9.02 -7.15 -0.10
N GLU A 135 10.06 -7.08 -0.92
CA GLU A 135 11.30 -7.82 -0.74
C GLU A 135 12.53 -6.94 -0.96
N ASN A 136 13.52 -7.09 -0.10
CA ASN A 136 14.89 -6.65 -0.36
C ASN A 136 15.87 -7.80 -0.13
N LYS A 137 17.17 -7.59 -0.37
CA LYS A 137 18.19 -8.64 -0.24
C LYS A 137 18.31 -9.27 1.17
N TYR A 138 17.63 -8.70 2.17
CA TYR A 138 17.69 -9.16 3.55
C TYR A 138 16.42 -9.90 3.99
N GLY A 139 15.32 -9.77 3.26
CA GLY A 139 14.09 -10.50 3.56
C GLY A 139 12.88 -10.02 2.77
N ALA A 140 11.78 -10.75 2.93
CA ALA A 140 10.49 -10.47 2.30
C ALA A 140 9.36 -10.44 3.34
N ILE A 141 8.36 -9.60 3.09
CA ILE A 141 7.14 -9.52 3.87
C ILE A 141 5.92 -9.61 2.94
N TYR A 142 4.81 -10.14 3.47
CA TYR A 142 3.60 -10.46 2.71
C TYR A 142 2.39 -9.73 3.29
N ALA A 143 1.55 -9.17 2.43
CA ALA A 143 0.24 -8.63 2.78
C ALA A 143 -0.82 -9.36 1.96
N ASN A 144 -1.83 -9.93 2.62
CA ASN A 144 -2.86 -10.75 2.00
C ASN A 144 -4.19 -10.02 2.05
N ALA A 145 -5.00 -10.17 0.98
CA ALA A 145 -6.37 -9.70 0.94
C ALA A 145 -7.24 -10.56 0.03
N GLU A 146 -8.51 -10.72 0.38
CA GLU A 146 -9.52 -11.34 -0.47
C GLU A 146 -10.20 -10.27 -1.33
N LEU A 147 -10.25 -10.51 -2.63
CA LEU A 147 -11.15 -9.83 -3.54
C LEU A 147 -12.36 -10.72 -3.79
N ARG A 148 -13.55 -10.20 -3.51
CA ARG A 148 -14.81 -10.85 -3.88
C ARG A 148 -15.61 -9.96 -4.81
N VAL A 149 -15.76 -10.39 -6.06
CA VAL A 149 -16.60 -9.72 -7.06
C VAL A 149 -18.02 -10.25 -6.92
N ILE A 150 -18.98 -9.33 -6.78
CA ILE A 150 -20.39 -9.65 -6.51
C ILE A 150 -21.23 -9.30 -7.73
N ALA A 151 -22.07 -10.25 -8.15
CA ALA A 151 -23.15 -10.03 -9.11
C ALA A 151 -24.48 -10.52 -8.51
N ALA A 152 -25.48 -9.65 -8.50
CA ALA A 152 -26.82 -9.96 -7.98
C ALA A 152 -27.89 -9.33 -8.87
N ALA A 153 -28.86 -10.14 -9.28
CA ALA A 153 -30.01 -9.65 -10.02
C ALA A 153 -30.83 -8.64 -9.20
N PRO A 154 -31.57 -7.73 -9.85
CA PRO A 154 -32.46 -6.80 -9.14
C PRO A 154 -33.48 -7.52 -8.29
N ASP A 155 -33.56 -7.15 -7.00
CA ASP A 155 -34.48 -7.69 -6.01
C ASP A 155 -35.19 -6.56 -5.26
N PHE A 156 -36.51 -6.63 -5.17
CA PHE A 156 -37.38 -5.67 -4.48
C PHE A 156 -37.81 -6.11 -3.09
N SER A 157 -37.37 -7.27 -2.60
CA SER A 157 -37.84 -7.84 -1.33
C SER A 157 -37.62 -6.91 -0.14
N LYS A 158 -36.48 -6.16 -0.13
CA LYS A 158 -36.16 -5.20 0.92
C LYS A 158 -36.81 -3.82 0.73
N ASN A 159 -37.11 -3.44 -0.53
CA ASN A 159 -37.68 -2.14 -0.89
C ASN A 159 -38.80 -2.36 -1.92
N PRO A 160 -39.96 -2.92 -1.52
CA PRO A 160 -41.05 -3.16 -2.44
C PRO A 160 -41.61 -1.84 -2.97
N VAL A 161 -41.95 -1.81 -4.26
CA VAL A 161 -42.64 -0.68 -4.86
C VAL A 161 -44.05 -0.56 -4.27
N GLN A 162 -44.48 0.65 -3.92
CA GLN A 162 -45.82 0.92 -3.42
C GLN A 162 -46.87 0.52 -4.48
N LYS A 163 -47.75 -0.42 -4.13
CA LYS A 163 -48.73 -1.01 -5.06
C LYS A 163 -49.84 -0.03 -5.48
N THR A 164 -50.23 0.86 -4.57
CA THR A 164 -51.35 1.80 -4.79
C THR A 164 -50.98 3.15 -4.21
N SER A 165 -51.16 4.21 -4.99
CA SER A 165 -51.04 5.59 -4.54
C SER A 165 -52.34 6.32 -4.87
N VAL A 166 -52.93 7.03 -3.93
CA VAL A 166 -54.13 7.83 -4.11
C VAL A 166 -53.76 9.28 -3.95
N VAL A 167 -53.98 10.09 -5.00
CA VAL A 167 -53.59 11.50 -5.05
C VAL A 167 -54.76 12.31 -5.61
N GLN A 168 -55.03 13.46 -5.04
CA GLN A 168 -56.04 14.39 -5.53
C GLN A 168 -55.62 15.03 -6.87
N VAL A 169 -56.57 15.36 -7.72
CA VAL A 169 -56.32 16.07 -8.96
C VAL A 169 -55.57 17.39 -8.67
N GLY A 170 -54.45 17.61 -9.37
CA GLY A 170 -53.56 18.74 -9.15
C GLY A 170 -52.47 18.51 -8.11
N GLY A 171 -52.52 17.40 -7.37
CA GLY A 171 -51.48 17.00 -6.41
C GLY A 171 -50.23 16.40 -7.07
N GLU A 172 -49.20 16.22 -6.27
CA GLU A 172 -47.93 15.59 -6.67
C GLU A 172 -47.82 14.18 -6.10
N VAL A 173 -47.24 13.25 -6.87
CA VAL A 173 -46.93 11.90 -6.41
C VAL A 173 -45.48 11.55 -6.71
N THR A 174 -44.82 10.94 -5.75
CA THR A 174 -43.49 10.38 -5.93
C THR A 174 -43.54 8.86 -5.73
N ILE A 175 -43.15 8.10 -6.73
CA ILE A 175 -43.10 6.64 -6.69
C ILE A 175 -41.63 6.20 -6.71
N GLY A 176 -41.16 5.56 -5.64
CA GLY A 176 -39.79 5.06 -5.54
C GLY A 176 -39.62 3.69 -6.17
N CYS A 177 -38.56 3.48 -6.92
CA CYS A 177 -38.13 2.19 -7.45
C CYS A 177 -36.64 2.00 -7.13
N LYS A 178 -36.35 1.24 -6.05
CA LYS A 178 -34.99 1.06 -5.53
C LYS A 178 -34.70 -0.42 -5.24
N PRO A 179 -34.51 -1.27 -6.28
CA PRO A 179 -34.11 -2.65 -6.07
C PRO A 179 -32.70 -2.73 -5.50
N SER A 180 -32.42 -3.79 -4.74
CA SER A 180 -31.07 -4.21 -4.43
C SER A 180 -30.50 -4.94 -5.63
N ALA A 181 -29.36 -4.53 -6.17
CA ALA A 181 -28.70 -5.15 -7.31
C ALA A 181 -27.19 -4.90 -7.28
N SER A 182 -26.40 -5.79 -7.87
CA SER A 182 -24.97 -5.62 -8.09
C SER A 182 -24.61 -6.17 -9.48
N PRO A 183 -24.15 -5.38 -10.45
CA PRO A 183 -24.08 -3.92 -10.46
C PRO A 183 -25.45 -3.23 -10.30
N ARG A 184 -25.42 -1.91 -10.05
CA ARG A 184 -26.66 -1.13 -9.88
C ARG A 184 -27.59 -1.29 -11.07
N ALA A 185 -28.86 -1.58 -10.80
CA ALA A 185 -29.88 -1.79 -11.84
C ALA A 185 -30.16 -0.51 -12.63
N VAL A 186 -30.34 -0.66 -13.94
CA VAL A 186 -30.89 0.37 -14.80
C VAL A 186 -32.42 0.33 -14.67
N ILE A 187 -33.05 1.46 -14.35
CA ILE A 187 -34.48 1.56 -14.13
C ILE A 187 -35.13 2.29 -15.30
N THR A 188 -36.19 1.69 -15.84
CA THR A 188 -37.06 2.31 -16.84
C THR A 188 -38.49 2.31 -16.34
N TRP A 189 -39.23 3.40 -16.62
CA TRP A 189 -40.64 3.54 -16.27
C TRP A 189 -41.52 3.38 -17.49
N ARG A 190 -42.66 2.71 -17.32
CA ARG A 190 -43.68 2.57 -18.34
C ARG A 190 -45.08 2.91 -17.79
N LYS A 191 -45.88 3.52 -18.60
CA LYS A 191 -47.34 3.65 -18.37
C LYS A 191 -48.07 2.86 -19.46
N GLY A 192 -48.65 1.73 -19.09
CA GLY A 192 -49.14 0.76 -20.09
C GLY A 192 -47.98 0.24 -20.94
N SER A 193 -48.09 0.34 -22.26
CA SER A 193 -47.05 -0.04 -23.24
C SER A 193 -45.99 1.05 -23.51
N GLU A 194 -46.27 2.30 -23.10
CA GLU A 194 -45.44 3.45 -23.41
C GLU A 194 -44.29 3.60 -22.40
N VAL A 195 -43.05 3.78 -22.90
CA VAL A 195 -41.89 4.10 -22.07
C VAL A 195 -41.91 5.60 -21.72
N LEU A 196 -41.94 5.89 -20.43
CA LEU A 196 -41.90 7.26 -19.96
C LEU A 196 -40.48 7.82 -20.12
N ARG A 197 -40.36 8.94 -20.80
CA ARG A 197 -39.11 9.71 -20.91
C ARG A 197 -39.20 10.92 -20.00
N GLN A 198 -38.05 11.41 -19.51
CA GLN A 198 -38.00 12.63 -18.72
C GLN A 198 -38.41 13.83 -19.63
N ASN A 199 -39.65 14.28 -19.49
CA ASN A 199 -40.12 15.50 -20.09
C ASN A 199 -40.09 16.60 -19.05
N LYS A 200 -39.65 17.82 -19.45
CA LYS A 200 -39.86 19.02 -18.66
C LYS A 200 -41.38 19.31 -18.68
N ARG A 201 -42.05 19.16 -17.56
CA ARG A 201 -43.32 19.86 -17.31
C ARG A 201 -43.02 21.19 -16.72
#